data_33cddb7c573ad6a77f655a6a987cea50
#
_entry.id   33cddb7c573ad6a77f655a6a987cea50
#
_cell.length_a   1.000
_cell.length_b   1.000
_cell.length_c   1.000
_cell.angle_alpha   90.00
_cell.angle_beta   90.00
_cell.angle_gamma   90.00
#
_symmetry.space_group_name_H-M   'P 1'
#
loop_
_entity.id
_entity.type
_entity.pdbx_description
1 polymer ?
#
loop_
_entity_poly.entity_id
_entity_poly.type
_entity_poly.pdbx_seq_one_letter_code
_entity_poly.pdbx_strand_id
1 'polypeptide(L)'
;MTQTDDSAGSGTYLVILAVSLCHLLNDVMQSLLSAIYPLLRAEFALDFWQIGLMTLAFQATASLLQPLIGLYTDRHPIPQSLPFGMGSTMAGLGVLAYADSYAMLLAGAMLIGVGSAVFHPEASRVARLASGGRFGTAQSLFQVGGNFGQAIGPLLAAFIVVPFGRPSVAWFALAALIGMIILQQVGAWYGRMRRAGRGPSTTAPDLRLTRRRVAVAIAILAFLVLSKNAYTALFTSYYTFFLIERFELTTQQSQVMLFVFLGAAALGVVIGGPIGDRIGTLTVIWVSILGVLPFTLLLPHVDLLWTGILSAVIGVILASSFPAIVVFAQELVPGRVGMIAGIFFGLAFGLGGISAAVLGVLADARGIEWIFVACSLLPALGILAVFLPRRAELQGRF
;
A
#
# COMPACT_ATOMS: atom_id res chain seq x y z
N MET A 1 10.97 34.18 -23.06
CA MET A 1 11.10 33.80 -21.63
C MET A 1 10.17 32.61 -21.30
N THR A 2 10.20 31.51 -22.08
CA THR A 2 9.22 30.41 -21.97
C THR A 2 9.84 29.01 -22.09
N GLN A 3 11.17 28.86 -22.08
CA GLN A 3 11.83 27.55 -22.20
C GLN A 3 12.38 26.95 -20.90
N THR A 4 12.32 27.67 -19.75
CA THR A 4 12.87 27.18 -18.48
C THR A 4 11.83 26.47 -17.60
N ASP A 5 10.52 26.57 -17.88
CA ASP A 5 9.47 25.93 -17.08
C ASP A 5 9.20 24.48 -17.47
N ASP A 6 9.36 24.13 -18.76
CA ASP A 6 9.09 22.76 -19.25
C ASP A 6 10.15 21.74 -18.78
N SER A 7 11.41 22.16 -18.62
CA SER A 7 12.49 21.27 -18.15
C SER A 7 12.40 20.96 -16.65
N ALA A 8 11.90 21.89 -15.87
CA ALA A 8 11.65 21.67 -14.42
C ALA A 8 10.47 20.70 -14.19
N GLY A 9 9.43 20.82 -15.03
CA GLY A 9 8.26 19.92 -14.98
C GLY A 9 8.61 18.48 -15.39
N SER A 10 9.37 18.28 -16.45
CA SER A 10 9.74 16.95 -16.94
C SER A 10 10.63 16.18 -15.95
N GLY A 11 11.61 16.86 -15.32
CA GLY A 11 12.48 16.24 -14.31
C GLY A 11 11.72 15.78 -13.04
N THR A 12 10.66 16.46 -12.72
CA THR A 12 9.79 16.16 -11.57
C THR A 12 8.94 14.90 -11.80
N TYR A 13 8.33 14.76 -12.98
CA TYR A 13 7.60 13.55 -13.36
C TYR A 13 8.50 12.31 -13.43
N LEU A 14 9.71 12.46 -13.95
CA LEU A 14 10.67 11.36 -14.02
C LEU A 14 11.00 10.80 -12.62
N VAL A 15 11.11 11.66 -11.60
CA VAL A 15 11.33 11.22 -10.22
C VAL A 15 10.13 10.44 -9.69
N ILE A 16 8.89 10.87 -9.97
CA ILE A 16 7.70 10.12 -9.55
C ILE A 16 7.65 8.75 -10.21
N LEU A 17 7.92 8.68 -11.52
CA LEU A 17 7.97 7.41 -12.24
C LEU A 17 9.10 6.51 -11.72
N ALA A 18 10.26 7.07 -11.39
CA ALA A 18 11.38 6.33 -10.81
C ALA A 18 11.02 5.71 -9.46
N VAL A 19 10.40 6.47 -8.54
CA VAL A 19 9.97 5.92 -7.25
C VAL A 19 8.80 4.94 -7.41
N SER A 20 7.92 5.12 -8.39
CA SER A 20 6.84 4.16 -8.71
C SER A 20 7.42 2.84 -9.23
N LEU A 21 8.40 2.88 -10.13
CA LEU A 21 9.11 1.69 -10.60
C LEU A 21 9.85 0.99 -9.44
N CYS A 22 10.52 1.75 -8.58
CA CYS A 22 11.17 1.18 -7.41
C CYS A 22 10.17 0.58 -6.41
N HIS A 23 8.95 1.13 -6.32
CA HIS A 23 7.86 0.55 -5.54
C HIS A 23 7.42 -0.79 -6.13
N LEU A 24 7.25 -0.87 -7.45
CA LEU A 24 6.97 -2.12 -8.14
C LEU A 24 8.04 -3.17 -7.83
N LEU A 25 9.32 -2.84 -7.99
CA LEU A 25 10.41 -3.78 -7.71
C LEU A 25 10.44 -4.21 -6.24
N ASN A 26 10.24 -3.27 -5.31
CA ASN A 26 10.19 -3.57 -3.87
C ASN A 26 9.05 -4.52 -3.53
N ASP A 27 7.85 -4.27 -4.05
CA ASP A 27 6.67 -5.06 -3.71
C ASP A 27 6.61 -6.41 -4.44
N VAL A 28 7.22 -6.52 -5.62
CA VAL A 28 7.54 -7.83 -6.24
C VAL A 28 8.36 -8.67 -5.27
N MET A 29 9.45 -8.11 -4.73
CA MET A 29 10.35 -8.84 -3.83
C MET A 29 9.70 -9.21 -2.50
N GLN A 30 8.82 -8.37 -1.97
CA GLN A 30 8.06 -8.67 -0.76
C GLN A 30 7.03 -9.78 -1.00
N SER A 31 6.29 -9.72 -2.09
CA SER A 31 5.25 -10.71 -2.42
C SER A 31 5.84 -12.07 -2.79
N LEU A 32 7.08 -12.13 -3.28
CA LEU A 32 7.82 -13.39 -3.45
C LEU A 32 7.95 -14.17 -2.15
N LEU A 33 8.19 -13.52 -1.01
CA LEU A 33 8.34 -14.20 0.28
C LEU A 33 7.14 -15.09 0.59
N SER A 34 5.93 -14.56 0.52
CA SER A 34 4.72 -15.34 0.78
C SER A 34 4.42 -16.35 -0.32
N ALA A 35 4.74 -16.02 -1.55
CA ALA A 35 4.52 -16.92 -2.69
C ALA A 35 5.39 -18.18 -2.64
N ILE A 36 6.57 -18.12 -2.01
CA ILE A 36 7.49 -19.28 -1.88
C ILE A 36 7.28 -20.08 -0.59
N TYR A 37 6.35 -19.72 0.30
CA TYR A 37 6.10 -20.47 1.54
C TYR A 37 5.86 -21.97 1.33
N PRO A 38 5.11 -22.44 0.31
CA PRO A 38 4.97 -23.87 0.07
C PRO A 38 6.31 -24.56 -0.20
N LEU A 39 7.20 -23.92 -0.97
CA LEU A 39 8.55 -24.42 -1.24
C LEU A 39 9.39 -24.48 0.04
N LEU A 40 9.40 -23.42 0.84
CA LEU A 40 10.13 -23.37 2.10
C LEU A 40 9.60 -24.42 3.09
N ARG A 41 8.28 -24.60 3.16
CA ARG A 41 7.65 -25.60 4.01
C ARG A 41 8.10 -27.01 3.64
N ALA A 42 8.16 -27.32 2.36
CA ALA A 42 8.59 -28.63 1.88
C ALA A 42 10.09 -28.87 2.12
N GLU A 43 10.94 -27.86 1.85
CA GLU A 43 12.40 -27.99 1.94
C GLU A 43 12.91 -28.08 3.40
N PHE A 44 12.32 -27.32 4.32
CA PHE A 44 12.73 -27.24 5.72
C PHE A 44 11.82 -28.05 6.67
N ALA A 45 10.85 -28.79 6.14
CA ALA A 45 9.83 -29.53 6.91
C ALA A 45 9.14 -28.63 7.98
N LEU A 46 8.75 -27.40 7.57
CA LEU A 46 8.18 -26.43 8.49
C LEU A 46 6.74 -26.73 8.84
N ASP A 47 6.38 -26.49 10.08
CA ASP A 47 5.00 -26.44 10.53
C ASP A 47 4.31 -25.13 10.09
N PHE A 48 2.97 -25.12 10.08
CA PHE A 48 2.23 -23.92 9.71
C PHE A 48 2.46 -22.74 10.68
N TRP A 49 2.68 -22.99 11.97
CA TRP A 49 3.01 -21.95 12.93
C TRP A 49 4.34 -21.26 12.60
N GLN A 50 5.31 -21.98 12.07
CA GLN A 50 6.61 -21.43 11.65
C GLN A 50 6.44 -20.53 10.42
N ILE A 51 5.60 -20.92 9.46
CA ILE A 51 5.21 -20.05 8.34
C ILE A 51 4.49 -18.79 8.85
N GLY A 52 3.57 -18.97 9.81
CA GLY A 52 2.89 -17.85 10.48
C GLY A 52 3.88 -16.91 11.18
N LEU A 53 4.88 -17.45 11.87
CA LEU A 53 5.92 -16.66 12.53
C LEU A 53 6.82 -15.92 11.52
N MET A 54 7.13 -16.50 10.36
CA MET A 54 7.85 -15.80 9.29
C MET A 54 7.02 -14.60 8.78
N THR A 55 5.73 -14.81 8.55
CA THR A 55 4.81 -13.73 8.16
C THR A 55 4.76 -12.63 9.22
N LEU A 56 4.64 -13.02 10.49
CA LEU A 56 4.61 -12.07 11.61
C LEU A 56 5.93 -11.29 11.72
N ALA A 57 7.08 -11.95 11.59
CA ALA A 57 8.39 -11.31 11.64
C ALA A 57 8.57 -10.28 10.52
N PHE A 58 8.19 -10.65 9.29
CA PHE A 58 8.16 -9.73 8.15
C PHE A 58 7.21 -8.54 8.41
N GLN A 59 5.95 -8.83 8.76
CA GLN A 59 4.92 -7.80 8.96
C GLN A 59 5.24 -6.86 10.12
N ALA A 60 5.77 -7.39 11.23
CA ALA A 60 6.15 -6.60 12.39
C ALA A 60 7.27 -5.61 12.03
N THR A 61 8.32 -6.07 11.35
CA THR A 61 9.41 -5.19 10.91
C THR A 61 8.95 -4.21 9.84
N ALA A 62 8.13 -4.66 8.89
CA ALA A 62 7.61 -3.82 7.82
C ALA A 62 6.65 -2.74 8.33
N SER A 63 5.79 -3.05 9.32
CA SER A 63 4.73 -2.14 9.76
C SER A 63 5.14 -1.24 10.93
N LEU A 64 5.71 -1.83 11.98
CA LEU A 64 5.98 -1.10 13.23
C LEU A 64 7.13 -0.10 13.10
N LEU A 65 8.12 -0.39 12.24
CA LEU A 65 9.26 0.51 12.05
C LEU A 65 8.93 1.70 11.15
N GLN A 66 7.92 1.62 10.28
CA GLN A 66 7.60 2.71 9.34
C GLN A 66 7.35 4.06 10.03
N PRO A 67 6.48 4.16 11.06
CA PRO A 67 6.25 5.44 11.73
C PRO A 67 7.50 5.99 12.41
N LEU A 68 8.32 5.11 12.99
CA LEU A 68 9.56 5.49 13.68
C LEU A 68 10.59 6.03 12.69
N ILE A 69 10.79 5.33 11.58
CA ILE A 69 11.69 5.74 10.50
C ILE A 69 11.18 7.06 9.89
N GLY A 70 9.89 7.15 9.57
CA GLY A 70 9.28 8.36 9.04
C GLY A 70 9.47 9.57 9.98
N LEU A 71 9.26 9.39 11.28
CA LEU A 71 9.46 10.44 12.29
C LEU A 71 10.93 10.88 12.38
N TYR A 72 11.86 9.91 12.35
CA TYR A 72 13.29 10.20 12.39
C TYR A 72 13.74 10.97 11.16
N THR A 73 13.35 10.52 9.99
CA THR A 73 13.75 11.11 8.70
C THR A 73 13.03 12.44 8.38
N ASP A 74 11.88 12.72 9.01
CA ASP A 74 11.26 14.04 8.96
C ASP A 74 12.13 15.09 9.64
N ARG A 75 12.82 14.72 10.74
CA ARG A 75 13.73 15.61 11.47
C ARG A 75 15.14 15.61 10.89
N HIS A 76 15.61 14.46 10.45
CA HIS A 76 16.96 14.20 9.93
C HIS A 76 16.85 13.58 8.54
N PRO A 77 16.46 14.35 7.51
CA PRO A 77 16.29 13.80 6.17
C PRO A 77 17.59 13.20 5.64
N ILE A 78 17.53 11.91 5.29
CA ILE A 78 18.66 11.13 4.79
C ILE A 78 18.39 10.77 3.33
N PRO A 79 18.93 11.49 2.34
CA PRO A 79 18.70 11.21 0.93
C PRO A 79 19.08 9.80 0.48
N GLN A 80 19.97 9.14 1.24
CA GLN A 80 20.47 7.80 0.96
C GLN A 80 19.68 6.69 1.69
N SER A 81 18.63 7.02 2.45
CA SER A 81 17.81 6.01 3.13
C SER A 81 17.12 5.06 2.17
N LEU A 82 16.62 5.56 1.02
CA LEU A 82 15.95 4.75 0.01
C LEU A 82 16.83 3.64 -0.59
N PRO A 83 18.06 3.91 -1.11
CA PRO A 83 18.95 2.85 -1.56
C PRO A 83 19.34 1.91 -0.42
N PHE A 84 19.49 2.39 0.81
CA PHE A 84 19.76 1.53 1.96
C PHE A 84 18.59 0.56 2.23
N GLY A 85 17.35 1.04 2.21
CA GLY A 85 16.16 0.19 2.36
C GLY A 85 16.10 -0.91 1.29
N MET A 86 16.33 -0.56 0.03
CA MET A 86 16.38 -1.53 -1.07
C MET A 86 17.54 -2.52 -0.90
N GLY A 87 18.69 -2.06 -0.38
CA GLY A 87 19.84 -2.91 -0.03
C GLY A 87 19.51 -3.91 1.08
N SER A 88 18.72 -3.52 2.09
CA SER A 88 18.23 -4.44 3.12
C SER A 88 17.33 -5.53 2.52
N THR A 89 16.42 -5.16 1.60
CA THR A 89 15.60 -6.14 0.86
C THR A 89 16.47 -7.09 0.04
N MET A 90 17.49 -6.58 -0.66
CA MET A 90 18.45 -7.39 -1.42
C MET A 90 19.19 -8.38 -0.52
N ALA A 91 19.69 -7.93 0.63
CA ALA A 91 20.35 -8.79 1.60
C ALA A 91 19.40 -9.88 2.13
N GLY A 92 18.14 -9.50 2.42
CA GLY A 92 17.11 -10.44 2.85
C GLY A 92 16.83 -11.54 1.83
N LEU A 93 16.73 -11.18 0.53
CA LEU A 93 16.58 -12.16 -0.56
C LEU A 93 17.78 -13.09 -0.66
N GLY A 94 19.00 -12.56 -0.53
CA GLY A 94 20.23 -13.35 -0.50
C GLY A 94 20.24 -14.35 0.66
N VAL A 95 19.86 -13.90 1.87
CA VAL A 95 19.72 -14.77 3.04
C VAL A 95 18.66 -15.85 2.80
N LEU A 96 17.49 -15.52 2.24
CA LEU A 96 16.46 -16.52 1.92
C LEU A 96 16.92 -17.52 0.88
N ALA A 97 17.65 -17.09 -0.16
CA ALA A 97 18.11 -17.93 -1.24
C ALA A 97 19.09 -19.03 -0.75
N TYR A 98 19.93 -18.70 0.23
CA TYR A 98 21.00 -19.56 0.72
C TYR A 98 20.85 -19.95 2.19
N ALA A 99 19.64 -19.79 2.77
CA ALA A 99 19.38 -20.21 4.14
C ALA A 99 19.64 -21.72 4.32
N ASP A 100 20.26 -22.09 5.42
CA ASP A 100 20.46 -23.47 5.86
C ASP A 100 19.67 -23.81 7.13
N SER A 101 19.01 -22.82 7.70
CA SER A 101 18.26 -22.95 8.95
C SER A 101 17.01 -22.06 8.96
N TYR A 102 16.03 -22.44 9.78
CA TYR A 102 14.83 -21.65 9.98
C TYR A 102 15.13 -20.25 10.54
N ALA A 103 16.16 -20.12 11.39
CA ALA A 103 16.60 -18.83 11.92
C ALA A 103 17.06 -17.88 10.81
N MET A 104 17.76 -18.40 9.79
CA MET A 104 18.14 -17.61 8.62
C MET A 104 16.93 -17.20 7.77
N LEU A 105 15.92 -18.08 7.63
CA LEU A 105 14.68 -17.73 6.95
C LEU A 105 13.97 -16.56 7.66
N LEU A 106 13.89 -16.60 9.00
CA LEU A 106 13.35 -15.48 9.78
C LEU A 106 14.16 -14.20 9.60
N ALA A 107 15.49 -14.28 9.66
CA ALA A 107 16.36 -13.12 9.46
C ALA A 107 16.18 -12.53 8.06
N GLY A 108 16.09 -13.36 7.02
CA GLY A 108 15.80 -12.92 5.66
C GLY A 108 14.46 -12.19 5.54
N ALA A 109 13.40 -12.76 6.12
CA ALA A 109 12.07 -12.15 6.18
C ALA A 109 12.10 -10.79 6.90
N MET A 110 12.78 -10.68 8.04
CA MET A 110 12.94 -9.44 8.79
C MET A 110 13.73 -8.38 8.01
N LEU A 111 14.79 -8.76 7.29
CA LEU A 111 15.57 -7.83 6.46
C LEU A 111 14.73 -7.26 5.32
N ILE A 112 13.88 -8.07 4.69
CA ILE A 112 12.92 -7.60 3.68
C ILE A 112 11.93 -6.62 4.33
N GLY A 113 11.44 -6.94 5.54
CA GLY A 113 10.55 -6.07 6.29
C GLY A 113 11.20 -4.72 6.65
N VAL A 114 12.45 -4.70 7.08
CA VAL A 114 13.22 -3.46 7.34
C VAL A 114 13.35 -2.63 6.06
N GLY A 115 13.66 -3.28 4.93
CA GLY A 115 13.72 -2.61 3.62
C GLY A 115 12.41 -1.91 3.28
N SER A 116 11.30 -2.61 3.44
CA SER A 116 9.94 -2.09 3.27
C SER A 116 9.65 -0.91 4.19
N ALA A 117 10.02 -1.04 5.48
CA ALA A 117 9.79 -0.01 6.50
C ALA A 117 10.52 1.31 6.21
N VAL A 118 11.68 1.25 5.60
CA VAL A 118 12.43 2.44 5.15
C VAL A 118 11.82 2.99 3.86
N PHE A 119 11.51 2.11 2.91
CA PHE A 119 11.13 2.51 1.56
C PHE A 119 9.82 3.30 1.52
N HIS A 120 8.74 2.79 2.12
CA HIS A 120 7.40 3.37 1.95
C HIS A 120 7.27 4.82 2.45
N PRO A 121 7.68 5.18 3.68
CA PRO A 121 7.55 6.56 4.14
C PRO A 121 8.45 7.53 3.36
N GLU A 122 9.66 7.11 3.03
CA GLU A 122 10.62 7.96 2.31
C GLU A 122 10.24 8.16 0.84
N ALA A 123 9.81 7.10 0.15
CA ALA A 123 9.38 7.19 -1.24
C ALA A 123 8.09 8.02 -1.38
N SER A 124 7.15 7.89 -0.44
CA SER A 124 5.96 8.75 -0.37
C SER A 124 6.33 10.23 -0.16
N ARG A 125 7.32 10.52 0.69
CA ARG A 125 7.86 11.89 0.88
C ARG A 125 8.46 12.43 -0.42
N VAL A 126 9.30 11.64 -1.11
CA VAL A 126 9.92 12.04 -2.37
C VAL A 126 8.85 12.28 -3.44
N ALA A 127 7.85 11.40 -3.56
CA ALA A 127 6.73 11.57 -4.48
C ALA A 127 5.97 12.88 -4.21
N ARG A 128 5.71 13.19 -2.92
CA ARG A 128 5.08 14.45 -2.53
C ARG A 128 5.94 15.66 -2.89
N LEU A 129 7.24 15.62 -2.64
CA LEU A 129 8.16 16.70 -2.99
C LEU A 129 8.22 16.93 -4.51
N ALA A 130 8.18 15.85 -5.29
CA ALA A 130 8.20 15.88 -6.74
C ALA A 130 6.83 16.17 -7.39
N SER A 131 5.76 16.34 -6.62
CA SER A 131 4.38 16.42 -7.13
C SER A 131 4.03 17.73 -7.85
N GLY A 132 4.81 18.80 -7.62
CA GLY A 132 4.47 20.15 -8.14
C GLY A 132 3.10 20.65 -7.66
N GLY A 133 2.64 20.23 -6.46
CA GLY A 133 1.33 20.55 -5.90
C GLY A 133 0.19 19.56 -6.26
N ARG A 134 0.44 18.61 -7.17
CA ARG A 134 -0.51 17.55 -7.53
C ARG A 134 -0.29 16.31 -6.65
N PHE A 135 -0.55 16.47 -5.34
CA PHE A 135 -0.22 15.45 -4.32
C PHE A 135 -0.95 14.12 -4.56
N GLY A 136 -2.22 14.17 -4.92
CA GLY A 136 -3.04 13.00 -5.19
C GLY A 136 -2.53 12.20 -6.39
N THR A 137 -2.23 12.87 -7.51
CA THR A 137 -1.65 12.24 -8.71
C THR A 137 -0.31 11.58 -8.40
N ALA A 138 0.58 12.28 -7.70
CA ALA A 138 1.90 11.75 -7.36
C ALA A 138 1.79 10.51 -6.45
N GLN A 139 0.93 10.55 -5.43
CA GLN A 139 0.70 9.43 -4.52
C GLN A 139 0.04 8.25 -5.24
N SER A 140 -0.89 8.49 -6.16
CA SER A 140 -1.51 7.43 -6.96
C SER A 140 -0.51 6.76 -7.90
N LEU A 141 0.30 7.53 -8.62
CA LEU A 141 1.34 6.96 -9.49
C LEU A 141 2.35 6.13 -8.69
N PHE A 142 2.71 6.59 -7.50
CA PHE A 142 3.55 5.81 -6.58
C PHE A 142 2.88 4.48 -6.18
N GLN A 143 1.59 4.50 -5.81
CA GLN A 143 0.85 3.31 -5.39
C GLN A 143 0.61 2.30 -6.51
N VAL A 144 0.45 2.76 -7.74
CA VAL A 144 0.31 1.89 -8.91
C VAL A 144 1.49 0.92 -9.00
N GLY A 145 2.72 1.41 -8.80
CA GLY A 145 3.91 0.56 -8.78
C GLY A 145 3.77 -0.59 -7.79
N GLY A 146 3.46 -0.29 -6.52
CA GLY A 146 3.29 -1.30 -5.48
C GLY A 146 2.20 -2.33 -5.81
N ASN A 147 1.01 -1.87 -6.22
CA ASN A 147 -0.09 -2.77 -6.54
C ASN A 147 0.25 -3.74 -7.71
N PHE A 148 0.94 -3.24 -8.75
CA PHE A 148 1.45 -4.10 -9.82
C PHE A 148 2.52 -5.06 -9.31
N GLY A 149 3.42 -4.60 -8.44
CA GLY A 149 4.47 -5.42 -7.85
C GLY A 149 3.89 -6.60 -7.07
N GLN A 150 2.90 -6.34 -6.22
CA GLN A 150 2.22 -7.37 -5.44
C GLN A 150 1.49 -8.40 -6.33
N ALA A 151 0.91 -7.96 -7.44
CA ALA A 151 0.23 -8.86 -8.36
C ALA A 151 1.20 -9.73 -9.18
N ILE A 152 2.36 -9.18 -9.58
CA ILE A 152 3.36 -9.86 -10.42
C ILE A 152 4.20 -10.86 -9.62
N GLY A 153 4.49 -10.58 -8.34
CA GLY A 153 5.38 -11.42 -7.52
C GLY A 153 5.02 -12.90 -7.50
N PRO A 154 3.77 -13.30 -7.22
CA PRO A 154 3.36 -14.70 -7.28
C PRO A 154 3.54 -15.36 -8.67
N LEU A 155 3.34 -14.62 -9.75
CA LEU A 155 3.60 -15.12 -11.10
C LEU A 155 5.09 -15.42 -11.30
N LEU A 156 5.97 -14.50 -10.84
CA LEU A 156 7.41 -14.71 -10.92
C LEU A 156 7.86 -15.88 -10.03
N ALA A 157 7.25 -16.04 -8.86
CA ALA A 157 7.48 -17.22 -8.03
C ALA A 157 7.11 -18.52 -8.78
N ALA A 158 5.92 -18.55 -9.40
CA ALA A 158 5.43 -19.73 -10.13
C ALA A 158 6.29 -20.09 -11.34
N PHE A 159 6.75 -19.11 -12.11
CA PHE A 159 7.48 -19.34 -13.36
C PHE A 159 9.00 -19.35 -13.21
N ILE A 160 9.56 -18.78 -12.13
CA ILE A 160 11.00 -18.72 -11.89
C ILE A 160 11.37 -19.57 -10.66
N VAL A 161 10.81 -19.27 -9.47
CA VAL A 161 11.31 -19.89 -8.25
C VAL A 161 10.90 -21.37 -8.16
N VAL A 162 9.67 -21.71 -8.52
CA VAL A 162 9.20 -23.11 -8.47
C VAL A 162 10.00 -24.00 -9.43
N PRO A 163 10.24 -23.66 -10.71
CA PRO A 163 11.02 -24.50 -11.61
C PRO A 163 12.52 -24.57 -11.29
N PHE A 164 13.13 -23.44 -10.85
CA PHE A 164 14.58 -23.36 -10.65
C PHE A 164 15.01 -23.52 -9.19
N GLY A 165 14.06 -23.71 -8.29
CA GLY A 165 14.30 -23.90 -6.87
C GLY A 165 14.65 -22.62 -6.10
N ARG A 166 14.74 -22.72 -4.78
CA ARG A 166 14.95 -21.61 -3.85
C ARG A 166 16.19 -20.73 -4.16
N PRO A 167 17.35 -21.27 -4.61
CA PRO A 167 18.50 -20.41 -4.94
C PRO A 167 18.19 -19.35 -6.01
N SER A 168 17.21 -19.58 -6.88
CA SER A 168 16.79 -18.60 -7.90
C SER A 168 16.16 -17.34 -7.30
N VAL A 169 15.77 -17.34 -6.04
CA VAL A 169 15.37 -16.12 -5.31
C VAL A 169 16.50 -15.08 -5.33
N ALA A 170 17.77 -15.51 -5.34
CA ALA A 170 18.92 -14.61 -5.47
C ALA A 170 18.93 -13.83 -6.80
N TRP A 171 18.28 -14.31 -7.86
CA TRP A 171 18.21 -13.59 -9.14
C TRP A 171 17.45 -12.27 -9.01
N PHE A 172 16.51 -12.18 -8.07
CA PHE A 172 15.77 -10.96 -7.79
C PHE A 172 16.64 -9.90 -7.09
N ALA A 173 17.83 -10.27 -6.59
CA ALA A 173 18.83 -9.30 -6.16
C ALA A 173 19.25 -8.36 -7.31
N LEU A 174 19.16 -8.81 -8.59
CA LEU A 174 19.39 -7.94 -9.74
C LEU A 174 18.32 -6.85 -9.83
N ALA A 175 17.06 -7.19 -9.58
CA ALA A 175 15.97 -6.20 -9.53
C ALA A 175 16.18 -5.20 -8.37
N ALA A 176 16.61 -5.70 -7.20
CA ALA A 176 16.99 -4.84 -6.07
C ALA A 176 18.16 -3.92 -6.40
N LEU A 177 19.19 -4.42 -7.07
CA LEU A 177 20.35 -3.62 -7.49
C LEU A 177 19.95 -2.52 -8.47
N ILE A 178 19.10 -2.84 -9.47
CA ILE A 178 18.53 -1.84 -10.38
C ILE A 178 17.77 -0.77 -9.58
N GLY A 179 16.92 -1.20 -8.66
CA GLY A 179 16.20 -0.30 -7.76
C GLY A 179 17.14 0.59 -6.94
N MET A 180 18.23 0.04 -6.39
CA MET A 180 19.25 0.81 -5.65
C MET A 180 19.90 1.88 -6.51
N ILE A 181 20.29 1.54 -7.75
CA ILE A 181 20.92 2.49 -8.69
C ILE A 181 19.95 3.65 -9.00
N ILE A 182 18.68 3.34 -9.28
CA ILE A 182 17.66 4.35 -9.52
C ILE A 182 17.46 5.22 -8.27
N LEU A 183 17.32 4.60 -7.09
CA LEU A 183 17.10 5.31 -5.83
C LEU A 183 18.31 6.14 -5.40
N GLN A 184 19.53 5.75 -5.77
CA GLN A 184 20.72 6.56 -5.59
C GLN A 184 20.62 7.89 -6.34
N GLN A 185 20.13 7.85 -7.59
CA GLN A 185 19.92 9.07 -8.39
C GLN A 185 18.77 9.92 -7.82
N VAL A 186 17.69 9.29 -7.39
CA VAL A 186 16.58 9.95 -6.68
C VAL A 186 17.07 10.62 -5.40
N GLY A 187 17.89 9.93 -4.61
CA GLY A 187 18.51 10.48 -3.40
C GLY A 187 19.41 11.69 -3.69
N ALA A 188 20.21 11.60 -4.76
CA ALA A 188 21.04 12.73 -5.20
C ALA A 188 20.18 13.93 -5.64
N TRP A 189 19.09 13.70 -6.37
CA TRP A 189 18.10 14.72 -6.71
C TRP A 189 17.48 15.35 -5.45
N TYR A 190 17.03 14.53 -4.51
CA TYR A 190 16.47 14.98 -3.23
C TYR A 190 17.47 15.84 -2.43
N GLY A 191 18.73 15.42 -2.37
CA GLY A 191 19.80 16.18 -1.73
C GLY A 191 20.05 17.56 -2.39
N ARG A 192 19.99 17.64 -3.74
CA ARG A 192 20.09 18.93 -4.48
C ARG A 192 18.92 19.84 -4.18
N MET A 193 17.68 19.32 -4.18
CA MET A 193 16.48 20.09 -3.89
C MET A 193 16.53 20.70 -2.47
N ARG A 194 17.01 19.92 -1.48
CA ARG A 194 17.21 20.44 -0.12
C ARG A 194 18.23 21.57 -0.05
N ARG A 195 19.40 21.42 -0.69
CA ARG A 195 20.45 22.46 -0.70
C ARG A 195 19.97 23.75 -1.36
N ALA A 196 19.08 23.63 -2.35
CA ALA A 196 18.45 24.79 -3.02
C ALA A 196 17.32 25.42 -2.19
N GLY A 197 17.12 25.04 -0.91
CA GLY A 197 16.05 25.55 -0.06
C GLY A 197 14.65 25.09 -0.45
N ARG A 198 14.55 24.17 -1.41
CA ARG A 198 13.29 23.55 -1.89
C ARG A 198 12.95 22.25 -1.15
N GLY A 199 13.50 22.06 0.05
CA GLY A 199 13.09 20.95 0.93
C GLY A 199 11.61 21.06 1.32
N PRO A 200 11.06 19.99 1.93
CA PRO A 200 9.74 20.10 2.55
C PRO A 200 9.78 21.33 3.45
N SER A 201 8.86 22.28 3.25
CA SER A 201 8.79 23.46 4.08
C SER A 201 8.69 23.02 5.53
N THR A 202 9.72 23.31 6.32
CA THR A 202 9.69 23.11 7.78
C THR A 202 8.84 24.18 8.45
N THR A 203 8.54 25.27 7.76
CA THR A 203 7.47 26.18 8.14
C THR A 203 6.15 25.48 7.83
N ALA A 204 5.68 24.74 8.83
CA ALA A 204 4.30 24.28 8.84
C ALA A 204 3.43 25.53 8.57
N PRO A 205 2.55 25.52 7.54
CA PRO A 205 1.51 26.51 7.48
C PRO A 205 0.84 26.49 8.85
N ASP A 206 0.62 27.66 9.42
CA ASP A 206 -0.02 27.79 10.74
C ASP A 206 -1.44 27.23 10.59
N LEU A 207 -1.55 25.91 10.80
CA LEU A 207 -2.85 25.24 10.83
C LEU A 207 -3.58 25.81 12.03
N ARG A 208 -4.60 26.61 11.79
CA ARG A 208 -5.47 27.15 12.85
C ARG A 208 -6.29 26.07 13.58
N LEU A 209 -6.03 24.80 13.25
CA LEU A 209 -6.65 23.64 13.89
C LEU A 209 -5.99 23.35 15.25
N THR A 210 -6.81 23.12 16.26
CA THR A 210 -6.33 22.68 17.57
C THR A 210 -5.72 21.28 17.46
N ARG A 211 -4.72 20.96 18.29
CA ARG A 211 -4.11 19.61 18.36
C ARG A 211 -5.15 18.51 18.55
N ARG A 212 -6.21 18.78 19.34
CA ARG A 212 -7.32 17.82 19.55
C ARG A 212 -8.08 17.58 18.24
N ARG A 213 -8.36 18.61 17.46
CA ARG A 213 -9.07 18.51 16.17
C ARG A 213 -8.26 17.68 15.17
N VAL A 214 -6.94 17.90 15.10
CA VAL A 214 -6.02 17.12 14.25
C VAL A 214 -5.99 15.66 14.70
N ALA A 215 -5.85 15.38 16.00
CA ALA A 215 -5.83 14.01 16.53
C ALA A 215 -7.13 13.26 16.22
N VAL A 216 -8.28 13.91 16.38
CA VAL A 216 -9.60 13.34 16.03
C VAL A 216 -9.68 13.06 14.53
N ALA A 217 -9.23 13.96 13.67
CA ALA A 217 -9.23 13.75 12.23
C ALA A 217 -8.33 12.56 11.83
N ILE A 218 -7.13 12.45 12.40
CA ILE A 218 -6.23 11.29 12.16
C ILE A 218 -6.87 9.99 12.65
N ALA A 219 -7.52 9.97 13.81
CA ALA A 219 -8.23 8.80 14.31
C ALA A 219 -9.37 8.38 13.38
N ILE A 220 -10.16 9.34 12.87
CA ILE A 220 -11.21 9.06 11.88
C ILE A 220 -10.60 8.45 10.62
N LEU A 221 -9.53 9.04 10.07
CA LEU A 221 -8.86 8.49 8.89
C LEU A 221 -8.34 7.06 9.13
N ALA A 222 -7.79 6.77 10.32
CA ALA A 222 -7.35 5.43 10.69
C ALA A 222 -8.53 4.43 10.71
N PHE A 223 -9.69 4.83 11.24
CA PHE A 223 -10.91 4.01 11.20
C PHE A 223 -11.42 3.80 9.76
N LEU A 224 -11.33 4.79 8.90
CA LEU A 224 -11.68 4.66 7.48
C LEU A 224 -10.74 3.69 6.76
N VAL A 225 -9.44 3.73 7.08
CA VAL A 225 -8.46 2.75 6.57
C VAL A 225 -8.75 1.35 7.06
N LEU A 226 -9.13 1.19 8.35
CA LEU A 226 -9.56 -0.11 8.88
C LEU A 226 -10.76 -0.66 8.11
N SER A 227 -11.82 0.13 7.95
CA SER A 227 -13.02 -0.26 7.21
C SER A 227 -12.70 -0.71 5.78
N LYS A 228 -11.93 0.11 5.06
CA LYS A 228 -11.51 -0.19 3.70
C LYS A 228 -10.68 -1.48 3.63
N ASN A 229 -9.66 -1.61 4.49
CA ASN A 229 -8.76 -2.76 4.42
C ASN A 229 -9.43 -4.05 4.90
N ALA A 230 -10.36 -3.99 5.85
CA ALA A 230 -11.17 -5.14 6.23
C ALA A 230 -12.02 -5.63 5.04
N TYR A 231 -12.65 -4.71 4.32
CA TYR A 231 -13.42 -5.06 3.12
C TYR A 231 -12.51 -5.55 1.97
N THR A 232 -11.34 -4.97 1.80
CA THR A 232 -10.35 -5.46 0.82
C THR A 232 -9.85 -6.86 1.20
N ALA A 233 -9.58 -7.13 2.49
CA ALA A 233 -9.16 -8.43 2.99
C ALA A 233 -10.24 -9.50 2.78
N LEU A 234 -11.52 -9.13 2.90
CA LEU A 234 -12.64 -10.00 2.56
C LEU A 234 -12.54 -10.49 1.10
N PHE A 235 -12.30 -9.58 0.16
CA PHE A 235 -12.14 -9.94 -1.24
C PHE A 235 -10.88 -10.76 -1.50
N THR A 236 -9.74 -10.30 -1.03
CA THR A 236 -8.46 -10.96 -1.34
C THR A 236 -8.33 -12.35 -0.72
N SER A 237 -9.00 -12.60 0.41
CA SER A 237 -8.88 -13.86 1.14
C SER A 237 -10.08 -14.79 0.96
N TYR A 238 -11.28 -14.24 0.75
CA TYR A 238 -12.51 -15.06 0.86
C TYR A 238 -13.42 -14.97 -0.38
N TYR A 239 -13.17 -14.07 -1.34
CA TYR A 239 -14.05 -13.91 -2.49
C TYR A 239 -14.10 -15.15 -3.40
N THR A 240 -12.98 -15.84 -3.59
CA THR A 240 -12.94 -17.09 -4.36
C THR A 240 -13.81 -18.16 -3.71
N PHE A 241 -13.78 -18.28 -2.39
CA PHE A 241 -14.62 -19.23 -1.65
C PHE A 241 -16.11 -18.86 -1.76
N PHE A 242 -16.44 -17.58 -1.64
CA PHE A 242 -17.81 -17.08 -1.84
C PHE A 242 -18.36 -17.44 -3.22
N LEU A 243 -17.55 -17.26 -4.26
CA LEU A 243 -17.95 -17.57 -5.64
C LEU A 243 -18.11 -19.08 -5.87
N ILE A 244 -17.23 -19.90 -5.29
CA ILE A 244 -17.31 -21.37 -5.40
C ILE A 244 -18.57 -21.87 -4.66
N GLU A 245 -18.80 -21.40 -3.43
CA GLU A 245 -19.89 -21.89 -2.60
C GLU A 245 -21.27 -21.45 -3.12
N ARG A 246 -21.37 -20.19 -3.59
CA ARG A 246 -22.65 -19.60 -4.02
C ARG A 246 -23.02 -19.93 -5.47
N PHE A 247 -22.04 -19.94 -6.37
CA PHE A 247 -22.26 -20.06 -7.82
C PHE A 247 -21.67 -21.34 -8.42
N GLU A 248 -21.16 -22.24 -7.59
CA GLU A 248 -20.54 -23.51 -8.00
C GLU A 248 -19.42 -23.33 -9.04
N LEU A 249 -18.70 -22.19 -8.98
CA LEU A 249 -17.61 -21.92 -9.91
C LEU A 249 -16.41 -22.84 -9.65
N THR A 250 -15.68 -23.14 -10.71
CA THR A 250 -14.35 -23.74 -10.54
C THR A 250 -13.39 -22.76 -9.88
N THR A 251 -12.33 -23.29 -9.24
CA THR A 251 -11.27 -22.46 -8.67
C THR A 251 -10.67 -21.52 -9.70
N GLN A 252 -10.49 -21.95 -10.94
CA GLN A 252 -9.94 -21.13 -12.01
C GLN A 252 -10.86 -19.95 -12.35
N GLN A 253 -12.16 -20.19 -12.49
CA GLN A 253 -13.14 -19.14 -12.77
C GLN A 253 -13.21 -18.11 -11.64
N SER A 254 -13.20 -18.58 -10.38
CA SER A 254 -13.21 -17.69 -9.22
C SER A 254 -11.92 -16.83 -9.11
N GLN A 255 -10.76 -17.37 -9.51
CA GLN A 255 -9.52 -16.59 -9.59
C GLN A 255 -9.57 -15.51 -10.68
N VAL A 256 -10.20 -15.79 -11.83
CA VAL A 256 -10.41 -14.77 -12.87
C VAL A 256 -11.30 -13.63 -12.34
N MET A 257 -12.34 -13.95 -11.59
CA MET A 257 -13.20 -12.94 -10.96
C MET A 257 -12.44 -12.11 -9.92
N LEU A 258 -11.58 -12.73 -9.13
CA LEU A 258 -10.69 -12.02 -8.19
C LEU A 258 -9.72 -11.09 -8.95
N PHE A 259 -9.14 -11.55 -10.05
CA PHE A 259 -8.29 -10.72 -10.90
C PHE A 259 -9.05 -9.50 -11.46
N VAL A 260 -10.32 -9.64 -11.84
CA VAL A 260 -11.18 -8.50 -12.26
C VAL A 260 -11.28 -7.46 -11.15
N PHE A 261 -11.52 -7.89 -9.91
CA PHE A 261 -11.56 -6.98 -8.75
C PHE A 261 -10.21 -6.27 -8.54
N LEU A 262 -9.10 -7.02 -8.54
CA LEU A 262 -7.76 -6.45 -8.31
C LEU A 262 -7.30 -5.54 -9.44
N GLY A 263 -7.60 -5.88 -10.70
CA GLY A 263 -7.32 -5.04 -11.86
C GLY A 263 -8.13 -3.75 -11.84
N ALA A 264 -9.42 -3.84 -11.47
CA ALA A 264 -10.26 -2.67 -11.28
C ALA A 264 -9.77 -1.79 -10.11
N ALA A 265 -9.30 -2.40 -9.02
CA ALA A 265 -8.68 -1.67 -7.92
C ALA A 265 -7.42 -0.90 -8.36
N ALA A 266 -6.56 -1.53 -9.17
CA ALA A 266 -5.39 -0.85 -9.72
C ALA A 266 -5.78 0.37 -10.56
N LEU A 267 -6.81 0.25 -11.41
CA LEU A 267 -7.37 1.38 -12.17
C LEU A 267 -7.92 2.47 -11.25
N GLY A 268 -8.62 2.09 -10.18
CA GLY A 268 -9.14 3.01 -9.18
C GLY A 268 -8.05 3.87 -8.54
N VAL A 269 -6.90 3.29 -8.24
CA VAL A 269 -5.73 4.03 -7.72
C VAL A 269 -5.21 5.03 -8.76
N VAL A 270 -5.11 4.63 -10.03
CA VAL A 270 -4.63 5.51 -11.12
C VAL A 270 -5.49 6.75 -11.27
N ILE A 271 -6.81 6.58 -11.29
CA ILE A 271 -7.74 7.68 -11.54
C ILE A 271 -8.07 8.50 -10.29
N GLY A 272 -8.00 7.90 -9.10
CA GLY A 272 -8.38 8.53 -7.84
C GLY A 272 -7.54 9.75 -7.47
N GLY A 273 -6.23 9.72 -7.75
CA GLY A 273 -5.33 10.84 -7.45
C GLY A 273 -5.61 12.08 -8.28
N PRO A 274 -5.61 12.01 -9.64
CA PRO A 274 -5.95 13.15 -10.48
C PRO A 274 -7.35 13.73 -10.21
N ILE A 275 -8.32 12.88 -9.87
CA ILE A 275 -9.64 13.33 -9.45
C ILE A 275 -9.54 14.10 -8.13
N GLY A 276 -8.81 13.57 -7.14
CA GLY A 276 -8.61 14.22 -5.85
C GLY A 276 -7.94 15.61 -5.94
N ASP A 277 -7.01 15.78 -6.87
CA ASP A 277 -6.37 17.07 -7.12
C ASP A 277 -7.35 18.11 -7.69
N ARG A 278 -8.37 17.68 -8.45
CA ARG A 278 -9.38 18.55 -9.07
C ARG A 278 -10.54 18.87 -8.15
N ILE A 279 -11.15 17.85 -7.54
CA ILE A 279 -12.39 18.00 -6.74
C ILE A 279 -12.13 18.02 -5.22
N GLY A 280 -10.88 17.81 -4.81
CA GLY A 280 -10.44 17.77 -3.41
C GLY A 280 -10.39 16.38 -2.81
N THR A 281 -9.37 16.15 -1.99
CA THR A 281 -9.09 14.86 -1.32
C THR A 281 -10.26 14.39 -0.45
N LEU A 282 -10.90 15.31 0.28
CA LEU A 282 -12.05 14.99 1.14
C LEU A 282 -13.24 14.43 0.34
N THR A 283 -13.52 14.99 -0.84
CA THR A 283 -14.59 14.49 -1.72
C THR A 283 -14.29 13.07 -2.20
N VAL A 284 -13.03 12.80 -2.57
CA VAL A 284 -12.63 11.43 -2.98
C VAL A 284 -12.79 10.46 -1.80
N ILE A 285 -12.39 10.83 -0.59
CA ILE A 285 -12.58 9.99 0.62
C ILE A 285 -14.07 9.67 0.81
N TRP A 286 -14.95 10.67 0.71
CA TRP A 286 -16.39 10.49 0.83
C TRP A 286 -16.95 9.50 -0.22
N VAL A 287 -16.67 9.76 -1.48
CA VAL A 287 -17.17 8.94 -2.59
C VAL A 287 -16.57 7.54 -2.53
N SER A 288 -15.29 7.41 -2.20
CA SER A 288 -14.62 6.10 -2.23
C SER A 288 -15.00 5.18 -1.07
N ILE A 289 -15.40 5.71 0.07
CA ILE A 289 -15.76 4.87 1.21
C ILE A 289 -17.28 4.80 1.37
N LEU A 290 -17.97 5.94 1.47
CA LEU A 290 -19.41 5.92 1.64
C LEU A 290 -20.15 5.67 0.30
N GLY A 291 -19.65 6.23 -0.80
CA GLY A 291 -20.26 6.06 -2.13
C GLY A 291 -20.19 4.63 -2.65
N VAL A 292 -19.30 3.79 -2.15
CA VAL A 292 -19.26 2.36 -2.51
C VAL A 292 -20.34 1.53 -1.81
N LEU A 293 -20.96 2.05 -0.74
CA LEU A 293 -21.92 1.34 0.11
C LEU A 293 -23.08 0.68 -0.65
N PRO A 294 -23.79 1.35 -1.59
CA PRO A 294 -24.89 0.71 -2.30
C PRO A 294 -24.44 -0.52 -3.10
N PHE A 295 -23.24 -0.48 -3.68
CA PHE A 295 -22.68 -1.60 -4.44
C PHE A 295 -22.28 -2.77 -3.54
N THR A 296 -21.71 -2.47 -2.35
CA THR A 296 -21.34 -3.51 -1.39
C THR A 296 -22.56 -4.19 -0.78
N LEU A 297 -23.65 -3.45 -0.54
CA LEU A 297 -24.91 -4.00 -0.05
C LEU A 297 -25.60 -4.90 -1.08
N LEU A 298 -25.52 -4.56 -2.37
CA LEU A 298 -26.13 -5.34 -3.43
C LEU A 298 -25.37 -6.62 -3.74
N LEU A 299 -24.03 -6.60 -3.66
CA LEU A 299 -23.17 -7.70 -4.13
C LEU A 299 -23.56 -9.07 -3.59
N PRO A 300 -23.87 -9.27 -2.28
CA PRO A 300 -24.25 -10.59 -1.77
C PRO A 300 -25.60 -11.11 -2.26
N HIS A 301 -26.39 -10.30 -2.97
CA HIS A 301 -27.78 -10.62 -3.29
C HIS A 301 -28.07 -10.77 -4.80
N VAL A 302 -27.06 -10.57 -5.65
CA VAL A 302 -27.19 -10.59 -7.12
C VAL A 302 -26.67 -11.90 -7.73
N ASP A 303 -26.92 -12.08 -9.02
CA ASP A 303 -26.39 -13.19 -9.82
C ASP A 303 -24.89 -13.02 -10.14
N LEU A 304 -24.31 -14.04 -10.80
CA LEU A 304 -22.88 -14.07 -11.10
C LEU A 304 -22.42 -12.91 -11.98
N LEU A 305 -23.20 -12.53 -13.00
CA LEU A 305 -22.84 -11.44 -13.92
C LEU A 305 -22.75 -10.11 -13.16
N TRP A 306 -23.78 -9.80 -12.37
CA TRP A 306 -23.79 -8.59 -11.56
C TRP A 306 -22.76 -8.62 -10.44
N THR A 307 -22.49 -9.79 -9.85
CA THR A 307 -21.39 -9.95 -8.88
C THR A 307 -20.05 -9.53 -9.50
N GLY A 308 -19.78 -9.94 -10.74
CA GLY A 308 -18.57 -9.54 -11.47
C GLY A 308 -18.52 -8.03 -11.74
N ILE A 309 -19.62 -7.46 -12.25
CA ILE A 309 -19.70 -6.02 -12.51
C ILE A 309 -19.54 -5.20 -11.23
N LEU A 310 -20.27 -5.57 -10.18
CA LEU A 310 -20.20 -4.89 -8.89
C LEU A 310 -18.82 -5.01 -8.26
N SER A 311 -18.15 -6.16 -8.37
CA SER A 311 -16.77 -6.34 -7.88
C SER A 311 -15.82 -5.38 -8.58
N ALA A 312 -15.93 -5.20 -9.89
CA ALA A 312 -15.11 -4.23 -10.62
C ALA A 312 -15.41 -2.80 -10.17
N VAL A 313 -16.68 -2.42 -10.05
CA VAL A 313 -17.09 -1.07 -9.57
C VAL A 313 -16.59 -0.81 -8.16
N ILE A 314 -16.76 -1.77 -7.25
CA ILE A 314 -16.27 -1.70 -5.87
C ILE A 314 -14.75 -1.55 -5.86
N GLY A 315 -14.04 -2.34 -6.67
CA GLY A 315 -12.58 -2.28 -6.79
C GLY A 315 -12.11 -0.87 -7.17
N VAL A 316 -12.65 -0.30 -8.25
CA VAL A 316 -12.29 1.05 -8.72
C VAL A 316 -12.56 2.10 -7.63
N ILE A 317 -13.77 2.10 -7.07
CA ILE A 317 -14.19 3.14 -6.12
C ILE A 317 -13.40 3.03 -4.82
N LEU A 318 -13.32 1.84 -4.23
CA LEU A 318 -12.70 1.63 -2.91
C LEU A 318 -11.20 1.89 -2.94
N ALA A 319 -10.50 1.49 -4.01
CA ALA A 319 -9.06 1.62 -4.11
C ALA A 319 -8.60 3.08 -4.25
N SER A 320 -9.41 3.96 -4.82
CA SER A 320 -9.11 5.38 -4.98
C SER A 320 -8.98 6.14 -3.65
N SER A 321 -9.52 5.60 -2.54
CA SER A 321 -9.51 6.24 -1.22
C SER A 321 -8.12 6.35 -0.59
N PHE A 322 -7.25 5.35 -0.74
CA PHE A 322 -6.02 5.28 0.03
C PHE A 322 -5.03 6.41 -0.30
N PRO A 323 -4.74 6.73 -1.58
CA PRO A 323 -3.93 7.90 -1.89
C PRO A 323 -4.49 9.21 -1.32
N ALA A 324 -5.82 9.39 -1.40
CA ALA A 324 -6.48 10.57 -0.88
C ALA A 324 -6.39 10.67 0.65
N ILE A 325 -6.55 9.55 1.37
CA ILE A 325 -6.39 9.50 2.83
C ILE A 325 -4.97 9.87 3.24
N VAL A 326 -3.95 9.31 2.58
CA VAL A 326 -2.54 9.60 2.89
C VAL A 326 -2.23 11.07 2.66
N VAL A 327 -2.65 11.64 1.52
CA VAL A 327 -2.46 13.06 1.21
C VAL A 327 -3.15 13.95 2.23
N PHE A 328 -4.42 13.68 2.55
CA PHE A 328 -5.18 14.47 3.52
C PHE A 328 -4.55 14.40 4.93
N ALA A 329 -4.11 13.22 5.36
CA ALA A 329 -3.41 13.06 6.63
C ALA A 329 -2.08 13.82 6.68
N GLN A 330 -1.33 13.86 5.57
CA GLN A 330 -0.09 14.65 5.45
C GLN A 330 -0.36 16.14 5.47
N GLU A 331 -1.50 16.60 4.96
CA GLU A 331 -1.94 18.00 5.04
C GLU A 331 -2.32 18.41 6.47
N LEU A 332 -2.87 17.48 7.28
CA LEU A 332 -3.21 17.69 8.68
C LEU A 332 -2.00 17.83 9.61
N VAL A 333 -0.84 17.28 9.21
CA VAL A 333 0.38 17.28 10.03
C VAL A 333 1.57 17.72 9.17
N PRO A 334 1.61 18.99 8.76
CA PRO A 334 2.70 19.51 7.96
C PRO A 334 4.04 19.36 8.69
N GLY A 335 5.11 19.11 7.93
CA GLY A 335 6.45 18.86 8.46
C GLY A 335 6.71 17.41 8.94
N ARG A 336 5.69 16.52 8.94
CA ARG A 336 5.82 15.11 9.35
C ARG A 336 5.30 14.15 8.29
N VAL A 337 5.61 14.43 7.03
CA VAL A 337 5.08 13.70 5.87
C VAL A 337 5.44 12.22 5.91
N GLY A 338 6.70 11.88 6.23
CA GLY A 338 7.16 10.49 6.31
C GLY A 338 6.56 9.73 7.47
N MET A 339 6.45 10.37 8.65
CA MET A 339 5.80 9.76 9.81
C MET A 339 4.33 9.42 9.51
N ILE A 340 3.59 10.35 8.93
CA ILE A 340 2.17 10.15 8.59
C ILE A 340 2.03 9.05 7.53
N ALA A 341 2.85 9.09 6.47
CA ALA A 341 2.87 8.01 5.48
C ALA A 341 3.14 6.67 6.16
N GLY A 342 4.17 6.58 7.00
CA GLY A 342 4.51 5.36 7.73
C GLY A 342 3.38 4.83 8.61
N ILE A 343 2.66 5.71 9.31
CA ILE A 343 1.48 5.30 10.11
C ILE A 343 0.41 4.69 9.21
N PHE A 344 0.06 5.35 8.12
CA PHE A 344 -1.04 4.88 7.27
C PHE A 344 -0.68 3.64 6.45
N PHE A 345 0.56 3.52 5.98
CA PHE A 345 1.04 2.28 5.35
C PHE A 345 1.12 1.14 6.37
N GLY A 346 1.70 1.39 7.55
CA GLY A 346 1.76 0.40 8.63
C GLY A 346 0.37 -0.08 9.05
N LEU A 347 -0.60 0.83 9.20
CA LEU A 347 -1.99 0.47 9.48
C LEU A 347 -2.61 -0.33 8.34
N ALA A 348 -2.36 0.04 7.08
CA ALA A 348 -2.93 -0.67 5.95
C ALA A 348 -2.49 -2.13 5.91
N PHE A 349 -1.21 -2.41 6.09
CA PHE A 349 -0.67 -3.78 6.11
C PHE A 349 -1.10 -4.54 7.38
N GLY A 350 -0.92 -3.95 8.56
CA GLY A 350 -1.24 -4.60 9.82
C GLY A 350 -2.73 -4.91 9.98
N LEU A 351 -3.60 -3.94 9.66
CA LEU A 351 -5.05 -4.11 9.79
C LEU A 351 -5.62 -5.08 8.75
N GLY A 352 -5.05 -5.14 7.54
CA GLY A 352 -5.43 -6.11 6.53
C GLY A 352 -5.24 -7.55 7.03
N GLY A 353 -4.08 -7.86 7.60
CA GLY A 353 -3.78 -9.18 8.15
C GLY A 353 -4.67 -9.56 9.34
N ILE A 354 -4.86 -8.64 10.28
CA ILE A 354 -5.75 -8.85 11.44
C ILE A 354 -7.19 -9.08 10.95
N SER A 355 -7.66 -8.27 10.00
CA SER A 355 -9.02 -8.40 9.46
C SER A 355 -9.22 -9.76 8.78
N ALA A 356 -8.26 -10.23 7.99
CA ALA A 356 -8.33 -11.54 7.35
C ALA A 356 -8.44 -12.68 8.38
N ALA A 357 -7.64 -12.62 9.46
CA ALA A 357 -7.69 -13.62 10.53
C ALA A 357 -9.05 -13.62 11.26
N VAL A 358 -9.57 -12.45 11.62
CA VAL A 358 -10.88 -12.33 12.27
C VAL A 358 -12.01 -12.81 11.37
N LEU A 359 -11.97 -12.44 10.07
CA LEU A 359 -12.96 -12.89 9.10
C LEU A 359 -12.92 -14.39 8.89
N GLY A 360 -11.74 -15.04 8.96
CA GLY A 360 -11.62 -16.50 8.90
C GLY A 360 -12.36 -17.20 10.03
N VAL A 361 -12.14 -16.76 11.28
CA VAL A 361 -12.86 -17.28 12.44
C VAL A 361 -14.38 -17.09 12.31
N LEU A 362 -14.80 -15.93 11.79
CA LEU A 362 -16.23 -15.66 11.58
C LEU A 362 -16.80 -16.50 10.43
N ALA A 363 -16.04 -16.75 9.38
CA ALA A 363 -16.44 -17.61 8.26
C ALA A 363 -16.64 -19.06 8.73
N ASP A 364 -15.71 -19.59 9.53
CA ASP A 364 -15.83 -20.93 10.12
C ASP A 364 -17.08 -21.05 11.03
N ALA A 365 -17.40 -19.98 11.78
CA ALA A 365 -18.51 -19.97 12.72
C ALA A 365 -19.87 -19.72 12.05
N ARG A 366 -19.96 -18.96 10.97
CA ARG A 366 -21.21 -18.44 10.40
C ARG A 366 -21.37 -18.66 8.88
N GLY A 367 -20.35 -19.14 8.19
CA GLY A 367 -20.32 -19.35 6.76
C GLY A 367 -19.81 -18.13 5.98
N ILE A 368 -19.35 -18.40 4.76
CA ILE A 368 -18.76 -17.38 3.87
C ILE A 368 -19.78 -16.33 3.42
N GLU A 369 -21.00 -16.74 3.08
CA GLU A 369 -22.04 -15.78 2.67
C GLU A 369 -22.36 -14.77 3.76
N TRP A 370 -22.41 -15.22 5.01
CA TRP A 370 -22.70 -14.36 6.15
C TRP A 370 -21.63 -13.26 6.30
N ILE A 371 -20.35 -13.57 6.15
CA ILE A 371 -19.30 -12.54 6.28
C ILE A 371 -19.39 -11.52 5.15
N PHE A 372 -19.81 -11.91 3.92
CA PHE A 372 -20.04 -10.97 2.82
C PHE A 372 -21.21 -10.03 3.12
N VAL A 373 -22.31 -10.54 3.66
CA VAL A 373 -23.45 -9.71 4.10
C VAL A 373 -23.06 -8.80 5.26
N ALA A 374 -22.39 -9.31 6.29
CA ALA A 374 -21.98 -8.50 7.43
C ALA A 374 -20.98 -7.39 7.04
N CYS A 375 -19.98 -7.73 6.23
CA CYS A 375 -18.96 -6.77 5.79
C CYS A 375 -19.49 -5.76 4.76
N SER A 376 -20.60 -6.05 4.08
CA SER A 376 -21.21 -5.09 3.15
C SER A 376 -21.58 -3.77 3.82
N LEU A 377 -21.76 -3.76 5.13
CA LEU A 377 -22.03 -2.57 5.95
C LEU A 377 -20.77 -1.79 6.36
N LEU A 378 -19.57 -2.36 6.23
CA LEU A 378 -18.32 -1.68 6.63
C LEU A 378 -18.15 -0.30 5.98
N PRO A 379 -18.46 -0.10 4.69
CA PRO A 379 -18.36 1.23 4.09
C PRO A 379 -19.29 2.29 4.71
N ALA A 380 -20.34 1.90 5.44
CA ALA A 380 -21.18 2.84 6.19
C ALA A 380 -20.37 3.65 7.22
N LEU A 381 -19.24 3.09 7.73
CA LEU A 381 -18.30 3.85 8.56
C LEU A 381 -17.75 5.09 7.85
N GLY A 382 -17.87 5.17 6.53
CA GLY A 382 -17.57 6.37 5.74
C GLY A 382 -18.32 7.61 6.19
N ILE A 383 -19.46 7.48 6.89
CA ILE A 383 -20.20 8.61 7.47
C ILE A 383 -19.33 9.42 8.45
N LEU A 384 -18.34 8.78 9.08
CA LEU A 384 -17.40 9.46 9.98
C LEU A 384 -16.59 10.56 9.27
N ALA A 385 -16.47 10.51 7.94
CA ALA A 385 -15.80 11.55 7.18
C ALA A 385 -16.48 12.94 7.34
N VAL A 386 -17.76 13.00 7.78
CA VAL A 386 -18.46 14.26 8.07
C VAL A 386 -17.74 15.09 9.13
N PHE A 387 -17.03 14.44 10.04
CA PHE A 387 -16.29 15.08 11.11
C PHE A 387 -14.87 15.50 10.70
N LEU A 388 -14.43 15.20 9.47
CA LEU A 388 -13.13 15.68 8.97
C LEU A 388 -13.17 17.17 8.70
N PRO A 389 -12.06 17.90 8.93
CA PRO A 389 -12.00 19.34 8.65
C PRO A 389 -12.17 19.60 7.15
N ARG A 390 -12.90 20.65 6.83
CA ARG A 390 -13.09 21.09 5.44
C ARG A 390 -11.82 21.80 4.94
N ARG A 391 -11.65 21.86 3.62
CA ARG A 391 -10.50 22.50 2.97
C ARG A 391 -10.35 23.98 3.38
N ALA A 392 -11.46 24.68 3.57
CA ALA A 392 -11.47 26.07 4.05
C ALA A 392 -10.85 26.21 5.45
N GLU A 393 -11.13 25.26 6.34
CA GLU A 393 -10.53 25.22 7.69
C GLU A 393 -9.02 24.96 7.64
N LEU A 394 -8.55 24.12 6.69
CA LEU A 394 -7.13 23.82 6.50
C LEU A 394 -6.35 25.02 5.96
N GLN A 395 -6.97 25.83 5.09
CA GLN A 395 -6.34 26.99 4.43
C GLN A 395 -6.53 28.30 5.19
N GLY A 396 -7.27 28.29 6.29
CA GLY A 396 -7.57 29.51 7.06
C GLY A 396 -8.41 30.54 6.29
N ARG A 397 -9.13 30.10 5.26
CA ARG A 397 -10.08 30.93 4.50
C ARG A 397 -11.47 30.68 5.07
N PHE A 398 -11.97 31.64 5.83
CA PHE A 398 -13.37 31.76 6.23
C PHE A 398 -14.07 32.79 5.35
#